data_fd89a4fa8f105afad55ea8af963f9c16
#
_entry.id   fd89a4fa8f105afad55ea8af963f9c16
#
_cell.length_a   1.000
_cell.length_b   1.000
_cell.length_c   1.000
_cell.angle_alpha   90.00
_cell.angle_beta   90.00
_cell.angle_gamma   90.00
#
_symmetry.space_group_name_H-M   'P 1'
#
loop_
_entity.id
_entity.type
_entity.pdbx_description
1 polymer ?
#
loop_
_entity_poly.entity_id
_entity_poly.type
_entity_poly.pdbx_seq_one_letter_code
_entity_poly.pdbx_strand_id
1 'polypeptide(L)'
;MSANTAAFDHVEAFRWRQGDPSLADTEARLYDLGVLRSVLEEAVEIAVADARADGVTWVRIGDALDVTHQAVIKRYRKGGGR
;
A
#
# COMPACT_ATOMS: atom_id res chain seq x y z
N MET A 1 -13.29 -13.74 11.48
CA MET A 1 -12.76 -12.38 11.22
C MET A 1 -11.99 -12.35 9.92
N SER A 2 -12.21 -11.34 9.13
CA SER A 2 -11.57 -11.27 7.86
C SER A 2 -10.14 -10.70 7.98
N ALA A 3 -9.31 -11.00 7.00
CA ALA A 3 -7.98 -10.44 6.95
C ALA A 3 -8.02 -8.91 6.89
N ASN A 4 -9.04 -8.35 6.23
CA ASN A 4 -9.18 -6.91 6.13
C ASN A 4 -9.43 -6.26 7.49
N THR A 5 -10.18 -6.94 8.33
CA THR A 5 -10.44 -6.41 9.68
C THR A 5 -9.16 -6.37 10.49
N ALA A 6 -8.36 -7.44 10.40
CA ALA A 6 -7.09 -7.48 11.12
C ALA A 6 -6.13 -6.40 10.62
N ALA A 7 -6.09 -6.23 9.31
CA ALA A 7 -5.22 -5.20 8.72
C ALA A 7 -5.66 -3.82 9.14
N PHE A 8 -6.97 -3.57 9.16
CA PHE A 8 -7.49 -2.28 9.59
C PHE A 8 -7.11 -1.99 11.05
N ASP A 9 -7.19 -3.00 11.89
CA ASP A 9 -6.81 -2.83 13.30
C ASP A 9 -5.35 -2.43 13.43
N HIS A 10 -4.47 -3.03 12.64
CA HIS A 10 -3.07 -2.66 12.63
C HIS A 10 -2.88 -1.21 12.22
N VAL A 11 -3.58 -0.78 11.17
CA VAL A 11 -3.48 0.58 10.70
C VAL A 11 -3.98 1.55 11.76
N GLU A 12 -5.09 1.19 12.43
CA GLU A 12 -5.64 2.03 13.46
C GLU A 12 -4.69 2.19 14.65
N ALA A 13 -3.88 1.18 14.91
CA ALA A 13 -2.95 1.21 16.02
C ALA A 13 -1.64 1.94 15.68
N PHE A 14 -1.39 2.20 14.40
CA PHE A 14 -0.13 2.80 13.99
C PHE A 14 -0.02 4.24 14.51
N ARG A 15 1.08 4.53 15.16
CA ARG A 15 1.36 5.88 15.69
C ARG A 15 2.84 6.16 15.52
N TRP A 16 3.15 7.01 14.57
CA TRP A 16 4.53 7.35 14.25
C TRP A 16 4.96 8.64 14.92
N ARG A 17 4.09 9.63 14.86
CA ARG A 17 4.42 10.96 15.37
C ARG A 17 3.71 11.26 16.67
N GLN A 18 3.55 10.22 17.43
CA GLN A 18 2.88 10.30 18.70
C GLN A 18 3.51 11.35 19.58
N GLY A 19 2.72 12.24 20.09
CA GLY A 19 3.21 13.20 21.05
C GLY A 19 3.73 14.51 20.48
N ASP A 20 3.62 14.73 19.18
CA ASP A 20 4.03 16.01 18.60
C ASP A 20 3.07 17.09 19.09
N PRO A 21 3.51 18.00 19.98
CA PRO A 21 2.60 18.98 20.58
C PRO A 21 2.19 20.09 19.64
N SER A 22 2.83 20.19 18.48
CA SER A 22 2.51 21.26 17.55
C SER A 22 1.35 20.92 16.66
N LEU A 23 0.84 19.68 16.72
CA LEU A 23 -0.22 19.22 15.84
C LEU A 23 -1.44 18.80 16.64
N ALA A 24 -2.62 19.09 16.13
CA ALA A 24 -3.84 18.49 16.67
C ALA A 24 -3.74 16.98 16.51
N ASP A 25 -4.41 16.24 17.38
CA ASP A 25 -4.36 14.79 17.33
C ASP A 25 -4.80 14.24 15.98
N THR A 26 -5.86 14.80 15.42
CA THR A 26 -6.36 14.34 14.12
C THR A 26 -5.38 14.66 13.01
N GLU A 27 -4.73 15.78 13.09
CA GLU A 27 -3.73 16.15 12.10
C GLU A 27 -2.52 15.24 12.18
N ALA A 28 -2.05 14.99 13.40
CA ALA A 28 -0.93 14.06 13.60
C ALA A 28 -1.27 12.69 13.04
N ARG A 29 -2.51 12.26 13.23
CA ARG A 29 -2.97 10.98 12.68
C ARG A 29 -2.86 10.95 11.17
N LEU A 30 -3.19 12.05 10.51
CA LEU A 30 -3.08 12.11 9.06
C LEU A 30 -1.63 12.00 8.61
N TYR A 31 -0.71 12.64 9.31
CA TYR A 31 0.70 12.51 8.98
C TYR A 31 1.18 11.07 9.16
N ASP A 32 0.77 10.44 10.25
CA ASP A 32 1.13 9.06 10.50
C ASP A 32 0.65 8.15 9.36
N LEU A 33 -0.61 8.31 8.98
CA LEU A 33 -1.17 7.49 7.91
C LEU A 33 -0.55 7.80 6.56
N GLY A 34 -0.14 9.04 6.34
CA GLY A 34 0.56 9.40 5.12
C GLY A 34 1.90 8.69 5.00
N VAL A 35 2.63 8.62 6.11
CA VAL A 35 3.90 7.88 6.13
C VAL A 35 3.64 6.41 5.84
N LEU A 36 2.65 5.83 6.51
CA LEU A 36 2.34 4.43 6.33
C LEU A 36 1.93 4.13 4.89
N ARG A 37 1.15 5.02 4.30
CA ARG A 37 0.73 4.84 2.90
C ARG A 37 1.92 4.80 1.97
N SER A 38 2.90 5.68 2.18
CA SER A 38 4.10 5.71 1.35
C SER A 38 4.89 4.42 1.48
N VAL A 39 5.02 3.91 2.70
CA VAL A 39 5.73 2.67 2.93
C VAL A 39 5.00 1.51 2.26
N LEU A 40 3.68 1.49 2.36
CA LEU A 40 2.90 0.43 1.73
C LEU A 40 2.99 0.48 0.21
N GLU A 41 2.98 1.67 -0.37
CA GLU A 41 3.13 1.81 -1.82
C GLU A 41 4.44 1.21 -2.29
N GLU A 42 5.51 1.49 -1.57
CA GLU A 42 6.81 0.95 -1.92
C GLU A 42 6.83 -0.57 -1.78
N ALA A 43 6.25 -1.07 -0.70
CA ALA A 43 6.18 -2.51 -0.47
C ALA A 43 5.37 -3.21 -1.57
N VAL A 44 4.28 -2.59 -2.00
CA VAL A 44 3.47 -3.15 -3.07
C VAL A 44 4.24 -3.17 -4.39
N GLU A 45 4.98 -2.11 -4.69
CA GLU A 45 5.80 -2.08 -5.90
C GLU A 45 6.79 -3.25 -5.93
N ILE A 46 7.45 -3.46 -4.81
CA ILE A 46 8.44 -4.55 -4.72
C ILE A 46 7.74 -5.89 -4.88
N ALA A 47 6.60 -6.06 -4.21
CA ALA A 47 5.87 -7.32 -4.29
C ALA A 47 5.35 -7.60 -5.70
N VAL A 48 4.92 -6.58 -6.41
CA VAL A 48 4.47 -6.74 -7.79
C VAL A 48 5.63 -7.18 -8.67
N ALA A 49 6.79 -6.55 -8.50
CA ALA A 49 7.97 -6.94 -9.27
C ALA A 49 8.35 -8.39 -9.00
N ASP A 50 8.31 -8.80 -7.74
CA ASP A 50 8.62 -10.18 -7.39
C ASP A 50 7.62 -11.15 -7.99
N ALA A 51 6.34 -10.80 -7.94
CA ALA A 51 5.30 -11.65 -8.51
C ALA A 51 5.48 -11.79 -10.03
N ARG A 52 5.82 -10.71 -10.69
CA ARG A 52 6.05 -10.77 -12.13
C ARG A 52 7.25 -11.64 -12.45
N ALA A 53 8.29 -11.55 -11.65
CA ALA A 53 9.47 -12.40 -11.83
C ALA A 53 9.11 -13.86 -11.68
N ASP A 54 8.13 -14.17 -10.84
CA ASP A 54 7.66 -15.54 -10.65
C ASP A 54 6.63 -15.97 -11.70
N GLY A 55 6.30 -15.10 -12.64
CA GLY A 55 5.38 -15.46 -13.70
C GLY A 55 3.91 -15.22 -13.40
N VAL A 56 3.62 -14.53 -12.33
CA VAL A 56 2.22 -14.20 -11.99
C VAL A 56 1.71 -13.20 -13.03
N THR A 57 0.52 -13.47 -13.57
CA THR A 57 -0.04 -12.61 -14.62
C THR A 57 -0.56 -11.31 -14.05
N TRP A 58 -0.66 -10.31 -14.91
CA TRP A 58 -1.22 -9.02 -14.50
C TRP A 58 -2.65 -9.17 -13.99
N VAL A 59 -3.42 -10.09 -14.59
CA VAL A 59 -4.79 -10.33 -14.13
C VAL A 59 -4.80 -10.80 -12.68
N ARG A 60 -3.92 -11.73 -12.36
CA ARG A 60 -3.88 -12.27 -10.99
C ARG A 60 -3.35 -11.23 -10.01
N ILE A 61 -2.42 -10.39 -10.44
CA ILE A 61 -1.94 -9.31 -9.58
C ILE A 61 -3.08 -8.32 -9.31
N GLY A 62 -3.83 -7.97 -10.35
CA GLY A 62 -4.98 -7.09 -10.18
C GLY A 62 -6.00 -7.67 -9.22
N ASP A 63 -6.26 -8.96 -9.34
CA ASP A 63 -7.18 -9.64 -8.41
C ASP A 63 -6.68 -9.54 -6.98
N ALA A 64 -5.39 -9.75 -6.78
CA ALA A 64 -4.82 -9.70 -5.44
C ALA A 64 -4.92 -8.30 -4.84
N LEU A 65 -4.77 -7.29 -5.65
CA LEU A 65 -4.80 -5.90 -5.19
C LEU A 65 -6.19 -5.28 -5.28
N ASP A 66 -7.16 -6.06 -5.74
CA ASP A 66 -8.55 -5.60 -5.86
C ASP A 66 -8.69 -4.41 -6.81
N VAL A 67 -7.98 -4.48 -7.92
CA VAL A 67 -8.08 -3.50 -8.98
C VAL A 67 -8.09 -4.22 -10.32
N THR A 68 -8.44 -3.50 -11.39
CA THR A 68 -8.44 -4.11 -12.71
C THR A 68 -7.01 -4.36 -13.15
N HIS A 69 -6.84 -5.36 -14.03
CA HIS A 69 -5.49 -5.63 -14.52
C HIS A 69 -4.96 -4.48 -15.37
N GLN A 70 -5.85 -3.73 -16.01
CA GLN A 70 -5.42 -2.56 -16.76
C GLN A 70 -4.84 -1.49 -15.86
N ALA A 71 -5.44 -1.29 -14.70
CA ALA A 71 -4.92 -0.33 -13.74
C ALA A 71 -3.54 -0.75 -13.22
N VAL A 72 -3.37 -2.05 -12.98
CA VAL A 72 -2.09 -2.57 -12.51
C VAL A 72 -1.02 -2.38 -13.57
N ILE A 73 -1.34 -2.71 -14.80
CA ILE A 73 -0.39 -2.57 -15.91
C ILE A 73 0.04 -1.11 -16.03
N LYS A 74 -0.93 -0.21 -15.97
CA LYS A 74 -0.63 1.20 -16.12
C LYS A 74 0.29 1.70 -15.01
N ARG A 75 0.09 1.18 -13.82
CA ARG A 75 0.84 1.68 -12.68
C ARG A 75 2.19 1.00 -12.50
N TYR A 76 2.25 -0.30 -12.72
CA TYR A 76 3.44 -1.07 -12.34
C TYR A 76 4.26 -1.61 -13.49
N ARG A 77 3.77 -1.52 -14.68
CA ARG A 77 4.52 -2.00 -15.83
C ARG A 77 5.55 -0.95 -16.20
N LYS A 78 6.69 -1.12 -15.62
CA LYS A 78 7.67 -0.09 -15.76
C LYS A 78 8.51 -0.19 -16.94
N GLY A 79 8.72 -1.37 -17.29
CA GLY A 79 9.73 -1.61 -18.25
C GLY A 79 9.77 -0.61 -19.31
N GLY A 80 8.71 -0.51 -19.93
CA GLY A 80 8.67 0.39 -21.04
C GLY A 80 8.65 1.81 -20.58
N GLY A 81 8.07 2.01 -19.48
CA GLY A 81 7.75 3.34 -19.07
C GLY A 81 8.91 4.17 -18.62
N ARG A 82 9.98 3.55 -18.45
CA ARG A 82 11.06 4.33 -17.88
C ARG A 82 12.09 4.67 -18.85
#